data_b3aa1174f72cbe1bd82d3be283493d98
#
_entry.id   b3aa1174f72cbe1bd82d3be283493d98
#
_cell.length_a   1.000
_cell.length_b   1.000
_cell.length_c   1.000
_cell.angle_alpha   90.00
_cell.angle_beta   90.00
_cell.angle_gamma   90.00
#
_symmetry.space_group_name_H-M   'P 1'
#
loop_
_entity.id
_entity.type
_entity.pdbx_description
1 polymer ?
#
loop_
_entity_poly.entity_id
_entity_poly.type
_entity_poly.pdbx_seq_one_letter_code
_entity_poly.pdbx_strand_id
1 'polypeptide(L)'
;MAAKHNLLVVEDAAQAIDSYYKGRPLGSIGHLGAFSFHETKNITAGGEGGLLTINDEQFIRRAEIIWEKGTNRAEFFRGAVNKYGWVDMGSSFLPAEINAAFLWAQLENLDDIQAKRKKLWEQYFGGLQSLAGHGYFRLPQIPSYAANNAHMFYIVCRNLEERSGLIKFLKEHDVMAPFHYLALHKSEYYLSHFEERPELPNCDMYADCLVRMPMFYELELEQVDYICGLIKEYYSTKS
;
A
#
# COMPACT_ATOMS: atom_id res chain seq x y z
N MET A 1 8.62 20.75 9.97
CA MET A 1 7.43 21.60 9.73
C MET A 1 6.36 21.36 10.80
N ALA A 2 5.87 20.15 11.00
CA ALA A 2 4.80 19.84 11.98
C ALA A 2 5.09 20.37 13.40
N ALA A 3 6.24 20.07 13.97
CA ALA A 3 6.64 20.56 15.29
C ALA A 3 6.65 22.10 15.41
N LYS A 4 7.06 22.82 14.33
CA LYS A 4 7.06 24.28 14.29
C LYS A 4 5.64 24.88 14.39
N HIS A 5 4.65 24.16 13.92
CA HIS A 5 3.25 24.61 13.88
C HIS A 5 2.34 23.87 14.83
N ASN A 6 2.92 23.08 15.76
CA ASN A 6 2.19 22.24 16.71
C ASN A 6 1.12 21.34 16.04
N LEU A 7 1.49 20.74 14.90
CA LEU A 7 0.62 19.84 14.15
C LEU A 7 0.87 18.41 14.52
N LEU A 8 -0.20 17.63 14.65
CA LEU A 8 -0.14 16.19 14.77
C LEU A 8 0.10 15.56 13.39
N VAL A 9 0.89 14.49 13.37
CA VAL A 9 1.20 13.74 12.15
C VAL A 9 0.67 12.32 12.30
N VAL A 10 -0.20 11.93 11.40
CA VAL A 10 -0.68 10.54 11.24
C VAL A 10 -0.10 10.02 9.93
N GLU A 11 0.61 8.90 10.00
CA GLU A 11 1.14 8.23 8.82
C GLU A 11 0.10 7.23 8.29
N ASP A 12 -0.33 7.41 7.04
CA ASP A 12 -0.96 6.32 6.30
C ASP A 12 0.13 5.33 5.87
N ALA A 13 0.35 4.34 6.72
CA ALA A 13 1.32 3.28 6.53
C ALA A 13 0.68 2.00 5.94
N ALA A 14 -0.50 2.10 5.32
CA ALA A 14 -1.26 0.97 4.81
C ALA A 14 -0.50 0.11 3.77
N GLN A 15 0.53 0.65 3.14
CA GLN A 15 1.39 -0.07 2.19
C GLN A 15 2.86 -0.07 2.62
N ALA A 16 3.15 0.22 3.89
CA ALA A 16 4.50 0.60 4.33
C ALA A 16 5.21 -0.45 5.20
N ILE A 17 4.64 -1.66 5.35
CA ILE A 17 5.34 -2.73 6.09
C ILE A 17 6.73 -2.97 5.49
N ASP A 18 7.77 -3.03 6.33
CA ASP A 18 9.18 -3.17 5.92
C ASP A 18 9.68 -2.06 4.94
N SER A 19 9.10 -0.86 5.01
CA SER A 19 9.57 0.32 4.29
C SER A 19 10.26 1.30 5.24
N TYR A 20 11.30 1.97 4.74
CA TYR A 20 12.10 2.87 5.58
C TYR A 20 12.32 4.22 4.91
N TYR A 21 12.32 5.26 5.71
CA TYR A 21 12.73 6.62 5.36
C TYR A 21 13.96 7.00 6.16
N LYS A 22 15.11 7.17 5.53
CA LYS A 22 16.40 7.49 6.18
C LYS A 22 16.74 6.54 7.33
N GLY A 23 16.52 5.24 7.11
CA GLY A 23 16.79 4.18 8.11
C GLY A 23 15.73 4.06 9.22
N ARG A 24 14.67 4.87 9.23
CA ARG A 24 13.58 4.77 10.20
C ARG A 24 12.39 4.03 9.55
N PRO A 25 11.78 3.04 10.23
CA PRO A 25 10.60 2.36 9.70
C PRO A 25 9.45 3.36 9.54
N LEU A 26 8.74 3.29 8.40
CA LEU A 26 7.52 4.04 8.22
C LEU A 26 6.44 3.55 9.20
N GLY A 27 5.54 4.44 9.61
CA GLY A 27 4.59 4.21 10.70
C GLY A 27 5.15 4.49 12.09
N SER A 28 6.48 4.77 12.21
CA SER A 28 7.14 5.09 13.48
C SER A 28 7.70 6.52 13.54
N ILE A 29 7.37 7.36 12.59
CA ILE A 29 7.95 8.71 12.43
C ILE A 29 7.02 9.78 12.96
N GLY A 30 5.73 9.70 12.63
CA GLY A 30 4.67 10.58 13.13
C GLY A 30 4.21 10.23 14.54
N HIS A 31 3.14 10.86 15.01
CA HIS A 31 2.55 10.59 16.32
C HIS A 31 1.80 9.26 16.34
N LEU A 32 1.18 8.94 15.21
CA LEU A 32 0.41 7.71 14.96
C LEU A 32 0.76 7.17 13.58
N GLY A 33 0.69 5.83 13.40
CA GLY A 33 0.80 5.19 12.10
C GLY A 33 -0.29 4.12 11.93
N ALA A 34 -0.92 4.06 10.77
CA ALA A 34 -1.98 3.10 10.47
C ALA A 34 -1.54 2.13 9.38
N PHE A 35 -1.39 0.86 9.73
CA PHE A 35 -1.08 -0.23 8.79
C PHE A 35 -2.34 -0.97 8.37
N SER A 36 -2.31 -1.54 7.17
CA SER A 36 -3.35 -2.43 6.65
C SER A 36 -2.80 -3.82 6.44
N PHE A 37 -3.58 -4.82 6.85
CA PHE A 37 -3.36 -6.24 6.58
C PHE A 37 -4.52 -6.82 5.76
N HIS A 38 -5.14 -5.98 4.93
CA HIS A 38 -6.11 -6.40 3.93
C HIS A 38 -5.49 -7.44 2.98
N GLU A 39 -6.31 -8.30 2.38
CA GLU A 39 -5.85 -9.40 1.50
C GLU A 39 -4.92 -8.98 0.35
N THR A 40 -4.95 -7.72 -0.07
CA THR A 40 -4.11 -7.19 -1.15
C THR A 40 -2.75 -6.67 -0.69
N LYS A 41 -2.43 -6.75 0.59
CA LYS A 41 -1.16 -6.24 1.14
C LYS A 41 -0.05 -7.29 1.05
N ASN A 42 1.19 -6.88 1.34
CA ASN A 42 2.35 -7.78 1.32
C ASN A 42 2.19 -8.96 2.27
N ILE A 43 1.63 -8.69 3.43
CA ILE A 43 1.17 -9.68 4.41
C ILE A 43 -0.28 -9.38 4.76
N THR A 44 -1.05 -10.40 5.08
CA THR A 44 -2.50 -10.30 5.20
C THR A 44 -3.01 -10.99 6.46
N ALA A 45 -4.15 -10.52 6.96
CA ALA A 45 -4.90 -11.16 8.04
C ALA A 45 -5.93 -12.19 7.53
N GLY A 46 -5.83 -12.63 6.27
CA GLY A 46 -6.81 -13.55 5.68
C GLY A 46 -8.14 -12.88 5.33
N GLY A 47 -8.10 -11.61 4.94
CA GLY A 47 -9.26 -10.77 4.59
C GLY A 47 -9.01 -9.34 5.02
N GLU A 48 -9.65 -8.91 6.09
CA GLU A 48 -9.49 -7.59 6.66
C GLU A 48 -8.61 -7.63 7.92
N GLY A 49 -7.80 -6.60 8.11
CA GLY A 49 -6.96 -6.43 9.30
C GLY A 49 -6.21 -5.11 9.28
N GLY A 50 -5.80 -4.65 10.45
CA GLY A 50 -5.04 -3.42 10.60
C GLY A 50 -4.31 -3.34 11.92
N LEU A 51 -3.35 -2.42 11.99
CA LEU A 51 -2.58 -2.11 13.18
C LEU A 51 -2.43 -0.58 13.30
N LEU A 52 -2.64 -0.07 14.50
CA LEU A 52 -2.31 1.29 14.87
C LEU A 52 -1.01 1.29 15.68
N THR A 53 0.02 1.96 15.18
CA THR A 53 1.21 2.30 16.00
C THR A 53 0.99 3.63 16.69
N ILE A 54 1.34 3.68 17.97
CA ILE A 54 1.19 4.88 18.81
C ILE A 54 2.60 5.29 19.26
N ASN A 55 3.13 6.33 18.64
CA ASN A 55 4.48 6.82 18.89
C ASN A 55 4.51 7.97 19.91
N ASP A 56 3.35 8.48 20.31
CA ASP A 56 3.17 9.50 21.32
C ASP A 56 2.24 8.97 22.44
N GLU A 57 2.79 8.84 23.64
CA GLU A 57 2.14 8.22 24.80
C GLU A 57 0.81 8.86 25.19
N GLN A 58 0.61 10.16 24.89
CA GLN A 58 -0.64 10.84 25.19
C GLN A 58 -1.88 10.18 24.56
N PHE A 59 -1.71 9.43 23.47
CA PHE A 59 -2.80 8.79 22.75
C PHE A 59 -3.08 7.35 23.19
N ILE A 60 -2.20 6.70 23.97
CA ILE A 60 -2.31 5.28 24.33
C ILE A 60 -3.65 4.99 25.01
N ARG A 61 -3.95 5.72 26.10
CA ARG A 61 -5.17 5.47 26.89
C ARG A 61 -6.43 5.62 26.04
N ARG A 62 -6.49 6.67 25.24
CA ARG A 62 -7.68 6.90 24.40
C ARG A 62 -7.81 5.87 23.28
N ALA A 63 -6.72 5.44 22.70
CA ALA A 63 -6.71 4.40 21.68
C ALA A 63 -7.25 3.06 22.22
N GLU A 64 -6.82 2.64 23.40
CA GLU A 64 -7.35 1.43 24.08
C GLU A 64 -8.87 1.51 24.32
N ILE A 65 -9.34 2.67 24.78
CA ILE A 65 -10.78 2.90 25.02
C ILE A 65 -11.57 2.82 23.72
N ILE A 66 -11.13 3.51 22.67
CA ILE A 66 -11.79 3.53 21.37
C ILE A 66 -11.80 2.13 20.76
N TRP A 67 -10.69 1.42 20.83
CA TRP A 67 -10.50 0.08 20.28
C TRP A 67 -11.46 -0.94 20.88
N GLU A 68 -11.76 -0.82 22.18
CA GLU A 68 -12.61 -1.75 22.90
C GLU A 68 -13.95 -1.11 23.31
N LYS A 69 -14.72 -0.66 22.32
CA LYS A 69 -16.12 -0.23 22.44
C LYS A 69 -16.36 1.00 23.33
N GLY A 70 -15.33 1.83 23.56
CA GLY A 70 -15.42 2.99 24.43
C GLY A 70 -15.38 2.63 25.92
N THR A 71 -14.88 1.45 26.28
CA THR A 71 -14.77 1.00 27.66
C THR A 71 -13.34 1.11 28.19
N ASN A 72 -13.19 1.25 29.50
CA ASN A 72 -11.90 1.19 30.17
C ASN A 72 -11.55 -0.22 30.66
N ARG A 73 -11.95 -1.24 29.91
CA ARG A 73 -11.73 -2.66 30.27
C ARG A 73 -10.24 -3.01 30.40
N ALA A 74 -9.37 -2.45 29.57
CA ALA A 74 -7.93 -2.64 29.68
C ALA A 74 -7.37 -2.16 31.03
N GLU A 75 -7.87 -1.04 31.56
CA GLU A 75 -7.51 -0.53 32.90
C GLU A 75 -7.96 -1.50 34.02
N PHE A 76 -9.13 -2.12 33.87
CA PHE A 76 -9.61 -3.13 34.81
C PHE A 76 -8.69 -4.36 34.85
N PHE A 77 -8.31 -4.91 33.71
CA PHE A 77 -7.42 -6.06 33.67
C PHE A 77 -6.00 -5.77 34.19
N ARG A 78 -5.56 -4.52 34.10
CA ARG A 78 -4.30 -4.08 34.72
C ARG A 78 -4.44 -3.77 36.22
N GLY A 79 -5.63 -3.87 36.79
CA GLY A 79 -5.89 -3.55 38.20
C GLY A 79 -5.90 -2.05 38.53
N ALA A 80 -5.96 -1.19 37.52
CA ALA A 80 -6.00 0.25 37.72
C ALA A 80 -7.38 0.77 38.19
N VAL A 81 -8.45 0.02 37.91
CA VAL A 81 -9.82 0.29 38.36
C VAL A 81 -10.49 -0.97 38.86
N ASN A 82 -11.41 -0.84 39.81
CA ASN A 82 -12.12 -1.97 40.43
C ASN A 82 -13.25 -2.54 39.53
N LYS A 83 -13.76 -1.73 38.61
CA LYS A 83 -14.80 -2.09 37.64
C LYS A 83 -14.55 -1.31 36.36
N TYR A 84 -14.91 -1.90 35.22
CA TYR A 84 -14.90 -1.18 33.96
C TYR A 84 -16.32 -0.78 33.56
N GLY A 85 -16.39 0.24 32.74
CA GLY A 85 -17.65 0.75 32.20
C GLY A 85 -17.45 1.46 30.87
N TRP A 86 -18.52 1.94 30.33
CA TRP A 86 -18.49 2.78 29.12
C TRP A 86 -18.08 4.21 29.53
N VAL A 87 -16.94 4.67 29.04
CA VAL A 87 -16.31 5.95 29.45
C VAL A 87 -16.11 6.94 28.31
N ASP A 88 -16.19 6.48 27.05
CA ASP A 88 -16.04 7.34 25.88
C ASP A 88 -16.71 6.68 24.65
N MET A 89 -16.72 7.39 23.53
CA MET A 89 -17.09 6.79 22.23
C MET A 89 -16.02 5.80 21.78
N GLY A 90 -16.47 4.72 21.14
CA GLY A 90 -15.58 3.71 20.58
C GLY A 90 -16.35 2.71 19.73
N SER A 91 -15.64 1.76 19.13
CA SER A 91 -16.22 0.69 18.35
C SER A 91 -15.48 -0.62 18.61
N SER A 92 -16.00 -1.72 18.10
CA SER A 92 -15.35 -3.02 18.19
C SER A 92 -14.30 -3.13 17.09
N PHE A 93 -13.06 -2.76 17.39
CA PHE A 93 -11.91 -2.90 16.49
C PHE A 93 -11.10 -4.17 16.73
N LEU A 94 -11.56 -5.02 17.64
CA LEU A 94 -10.91 -6.29 17.96
C LEU A 94 -10.99 -7.24 16.74
N PRO A 95 -9.85 -7.78 16.26
CA PRO A 95 -9.87 -8.82 15.24
C PRO A 95 -10.45 -10.13 15.80
N ALA A 96 -10.98 -10.98 14.94
CA ALA A 96 -11.26 -12.36 15.32
C ALA A 96 -9.95 -13.12 15.55
N GLU A 97 -9.91 -14.05 16.51
CA GLU A 97 -8.72 -14.84 16.84
C GLU A 97 -8.15 -15.61 15.64
N ILE A 98 -9.02 -16.07 14.75
CA ILE A 98 -8.59 -16.76 13.53
C ILE A 98 -7.82 -15.84 12.59
N ASN A 99 -8.24 -14.57 12.45
CA ASN A 99 -7.53 -13.57 11.66
C ASN A 99 -6.20 -13.18 12.32
N ALA A 100 -6.18 -13.06 13.65
CA ALA A 100 -4.96 -12.79 14.40
C ALA A 100 -3.94 -13.92 14.27
N ALA A 101 -4.38 -15.19 14.35
CA ALA A 101 -3.52 -16.35 14.14
C ALA A 101 -2.99 -16.43 12.71
N PHE A 102 -3.83 -16.14 11.71
CA PHE A 102 -3.39 -16.08 10.32
C PHE A 102 -2.33 -15.00 10.10
N LEU A 103 -2.57 -13.79 10.61
CA LEU A 103 -1.61 -12.68 10.52
C LEU A 103 -0.31 -13.00 11.25
N TRP A 104 -0.39 -13.67 12.41
CA TRP A 104 0.80 -14.09 13.16
C TRP A 104 1.71 -14.98 12.30
N ALA A 105 1.15 -15.99 11.64
CA ALA A 105 1.91 -16.86 10.73
C ALA A 105 2.55 -16.08 9.57
N GLN A 106 1.86 -15.07 9.03
CA GLN A 106 2.43 -14.19 8.00
C GLN A 106 3.60 -13.36 8.54
N LEU A 107 3.48 -12.83 9.77
CA LEU A 107 4.53 -12.04 10.41
C LEU A 107 5.77 -12.87 10.72
N GLU A 108 5.61 -14.13 11.14
CA GLU A 108 6.73 -15.06 11.35
C GLU A 108 7.51 -15.35 10.06
N ASN A 109 6.88 -15.20 8.89
CA ASN A 109 7.50 -15.40 7.58
C ASN A 109 7.78 -14.09 6.84
N LEU A 110 7.73 -12.94 7.52
CA LEU A 110 7.86 -11.60 6.89
C LEU A 110 9.15 -11.46 6.07
N ASP A 111 10.29 -11.89 6.61
CA ASP A 111 11.60 -11.74 5.96
C ASP A 111 11.65 -12.53 4.64
N ASP A 112 11.13 -13.76 4.61
CA ASP A 112 11.08 -14.58 3.41
C ASP A 112 10.14 -13.99 2.35
N ILE A 113 8.92 -13.60 2.77
CA ILE A 113 7.94 -12.95 1.89
C ILE A 113 8.53 -11.68 1.26
N GLN A 114 9.17 -10.85 2.06
CA GLN A 114 9.77 -9.60 1.58
C GLN A 114 10.98 -9.85 0.68
N ALA A 115 11.83 -10.83 0.99
CA ALA A 115 12.95 -11.20 0.14
C ALA A 115 12.49 -11.69 -1.24
N LYS A 116 11.45 -12.54 -1.31
CA LYS A 116 10.86 -12.99 -2.57
C LYS A 116 10.27 -11.83 -3.36
N ARG A 117 9.49 -10.96 -2.72
CA ARG A 117 8.89 -9.78 -3.37
C ARG A 117 9.94 -8.83 -3.93
N LYS A 118 11.02 -8.56 -3.17
CA LYS A 118 12.12 -7.70 -3.64
C LYS A 118 12.81 -8.29 -4.87
N LYS A 119 13.05 -9.61 -4.92
CA LYS A 119 13.60 -10.30 -6.10
C LYS A 119 12.69 -10.13 -7.34
N LEU A 120 11.40 -10.33 -7.18
CA LEU A 120 10.43 -10.14 -8.29
C LEU A 120 10.44 -8.68 -8.77
N TRP A 121 10.48 -7.72 -7.86
CA TRP A 121 10.51 -6.30 -8.18
C TRP A 121 11.79 -5.92 -8.95
N GLU A 122 12.94 -6.41 -8.50
CA GLU A 122 14.23 -6.19 -9.15
C GLU A 122 14.29 -6.83 -10.55
N GLN A 123 13.70 -8.02 -10.70
CA GLN A 123 13.60 -8.70 -11.99
C GLN A 123 12.77 -7.89 -13.00
N TYR A 124 11.61 -7.38 -12.61
CA TYR A 124 10.83 -6.46 -13.44
C TYR A 124 11.62 -5.22 -13.81
N PHE A 125 12.25 -4.60 -12.81
CA PHE A 125 13.01 -3.36 -13.01
C PHE A 125 14.14 -3.56 -14.02
N GLY A 126 14.96 -4.59 -13.85
CA GLY A 126 16.05 -4.94 -14.75
C GLY A 126 15.55 -5.32 -16.15
N GLY A 127 14.48 -6.15 -16.22
CA GLY A 127 13.90 -6.61 -17.47
C GLY A 127 13.30 -5.49 -18.35
N LEU A 128 12.85 -4.39 -17.71
CA LEU A 128 12.16 -3.29 -18.40
C LEU A 128 12.99 -2.00 -18.52
N GLN A 129 14.15 -1.92 -17.87
CA GLN A 129 14.98 -0.71 -17.82
C GLN A 129 15.38 -0.19 -19.20
N SER A 130 15.71 -1.07 -20.13
CA SER A 130 16.10 -0.68 -21.50
C SER A 130 14.95 0.04 -22.23
N LEU A 131 13.71 -0.48 -22.16
CA LEU A 131 12.55 0.16 -22.78
C LEU A 131 12.24 1.53 -22.14
N ALA A 132 12.33 1.62 -20.83
CA ALA A 132 12.18 2.90 -20.12
C ALA A 132 13.26 3.91 -20.56
N GLY A 133 14.50 3.46 -20.76
CA GLY A 133 15.60 4.28 -21.29
C GLY A 133 15.35 4.82 -22.69
N HIS A 134 14.57 4.11 -23.50
CA HIS A 134 14.11 4.56 -24.83
C HIS A 134 12.85 5.46 -24.76
N GLY A 135 12.31 5.73 -23.57
CA GLY A 135 11.17 6.63 -23.37
C GLY A 135 9.80 6.03 -23.67
N TYR A 136 9.68 4.71 -23.78
CA TYR A 136 8.38 4.06 -24.01
C TYR A 136 7.42 4.22 -22.81
N PHE A 137 7.95 4.17 -21.59
CA PHE A 137 7.22 4.38 -20.34
C PHE A 137 8.19 4.81 -19.24
N ARG A 138 7.66 5.16 -18.07
CA ARG A 138 8.47 5.46 -16.87
C ARG A 138 8.39 4.31 -15.88
N LEU A 139 9.52 4.01 -15.23
CA LEU A 139 9.63 3.07 -14.12
C LEU A 139 9.51 3.78 -12.77
N PRO A 140 9.19 3.03 -11.68
CA PRO A 140 9.24 3.56 -10.33
C PRO A 140 10.64 4.11 -10.02
N GLN A 141 10.69 5.25 -9.33
CA GLN A 141 11.93 5.84 -8.85
C GLN A 141 11.99 5.74 -7.33
N ILE A 142 12.98 5.02 -6.82
CA ILE A 142 13.20 4.88 -5.39
C ILE A 142 14.32 5.84 -5.00
N PRO A 143 14.03 6.87 -4.16
CA PRO A 143 15.05 7.79 -3.67
C PRO A 143 16.11 7.05 -2.84
N SER A 144 17.35 7.49 -2.90
CA SER A 144 18.48 6.86 -2.18
C SER A 144 18.32 6.82 -0.65
N TYR A 145 17.46 7.67 -0.10
CA TYR A 145 17.15 7.71 1.33
C TYR A 145 15.97 6.81 1.74
N ALA A 146 15.34 6.12 0.79
CA ALA A 146 14.18 5.26 1.02
C ALA A 146 14.53 3.79 0.76
N ALA A 147 13.95 2.89 1.55
CA ALA A 147 13.94 1.46 1.27
C ALA A 147 12.54 1.04 0.82
N ASN A 148 12.48 0.41 -0.35
CA ASN A 148 11.25 -0.10 -0.96
C ASN A 148 10.92 -1.49 -0.41
N ASN A 149 9.64 -1.73 -0.11
CA ASN A 149 9.14 -3.03 0.33
C ASN A 149 8.53 -3.89 -0.79
N ALA A 150 8.70 -3.49 -2.03
CA ALA A 150 8.12 -4.20 -3.18
C ALA A 150 6.60 -4.48 -3.04
N HIS A 151 5.84 -3.52 -2.50
CA HIS A 151 4.39 -3.66 -2.38
C HIS A 151 3.74 -3.85 -3.75
N MET A 152 4.16 -3.09 -4.75
CA MET A 152 3.73 -3.23 -6.13
C MET A 152 4.89 -2.91 -7.09
N PHE A 153 4.85 -3.49 -8.28
CA PHE A 153 5.60 -3.00 -9.43
C PHE A 153 4.64 -2.40 -10.44
N TYR A 154 4.99 -1.27 -11.03
CA TYR A 154 4.15 -0.59 -12.01
C TYR A 154 5.00 0.10 -13.08
N ILE A 155 4.39 0.35 -14.22
CA ILE A 155 4.92 1.25 -15.24
C ILE A 155 3.93 2.38 -15.49
N VAL A 156 4.42 3.52 -15.95
CA VAL A 156 3.57 4.67 -16.31
C VAL A 156 3.73 4.90 -17.80
N CYS A 157 2.72 4.52 -18.56
CA CYS A 157 2.62 4.70 -20.02
C CYS A 157 2.58 6.19 -20.40
N ARG A 158 2.75 6.50 -21.66
CA ARG A 158 2.77 7.90 -22.14
C ARG A 158 1.38 8.55 -22.11
N ASN A 159 0.33 7.76 -22.30
CA ASN A 159 -1.06 8.20 -22.33
C ASN A 159 -2.05 7.05 -22.04
N LEU A 160 -3.33 7.40 -21.92
CA LEU A 160 -4.43 6.49 -21.62
C LEU A 160 -4.65 5.42 -22.71
N GLU A 161 -4.48 5.79 -23.98
CA GLU A 161 -4.67 4.88 -25.10
C GLU A 161 -3.61 3.76 -25.08
N GLU A 162 -2.35 4.14 -24.89
CA GLU A 162 -1.25 3.20 -24.78
C GLU A 162 -1.41 2.27 -23.58
N ARG A 163 -1.78 2.83 -22.40
CA ARG A 163 -2.08 2.07 -21.21
C ARG A 163 -3.18 1.03 -21.45
N SER A 164 -4.27 1.45 -22.08
CA SER A 164 -5.43 0.58 -22.34
C SER A 164 -5.10 -0.51 -23.37
N GLY A 165 -4.31 -0.16 -24.37
CA GLY A 165 -3.80 -1.12 -25.37
C GLY A 165 -2.87 -2.16 -24.76
N LEU A 166 -1.95 -1.75 -23.89
CA LEU A 166 -1.05 -2.67 -23.20
C LEU A 166 -1.81 -3.63 -22.27
N ILE A 167 -2.77 -3.12 -21.50
CA ILE A 167 -3.61 -3.97 -20.63
C ILE A 167 -4.37 -5.01 -21.45
N LYS A 168 -4.94 -4.60 -22.59
CA LYS A 168 -5.66 -5.51 -23.48
C LYS A 168 -4.72 -6.58 -24.05
N PHE A 169 -3.54 -6.19 -24.55
CA PHE A 169 -2.55 -7.09 -25.10
C PHE A 169 -2.08 -8.12 -24.05
N LEU A 170 -1.74 -7.68 -22.85
CA LEU A 170 -1.33 -8.57 -21.77
C LEU A 170 -2.44 -9.56 -21.38
N LYS A 171 -3.69 -9.10 -21.34
CA LYS A 171 -4.85 -9.96 -21.07
C LYS A 171 -5.05 -11.03 -22.13
N GLU A 172 -4.80 -10.73 -23.40
CA GLU A 172 -4.86 -11.70 -24.51
C GLU A 172 -3.76 -12.79 -24.44
N HIS A 173 -2.75 -12.57 -23.56
CA HIS A 173 -1.67 -13.51 -23.25
C HIS A 173 -1.76 -14.05 -21.81
N ASP A 174 -2.98 -14.07 -21.22
CA ASP A 174 -3.26 -14.58 -19.88
C ASP A 174 -2.53 -13.85 -18.74
N VAL A 175 -2.11 -12.60 -18.97
CA VAL A 175 -1.47 -11.76 -17.95
C VAL A 175 -2.45 -10.68 -17.47
N MET A 176 -2.82 -10.74 -16.18
CA MET A 176 -3.67 -9.73 -15.58
C MET A 176 -2.84 -8.58 -15.01
N ALA A 177 -2.77 -7.48 -15.75
CA ALA A 177 -2.07 -6.26 -15.36
C ALA A 177 -3.08 -5.09 -15.31
N PRO A 178 -3.75 -4.84 -14.16
CA PRO A 178 -4.79 -3.86 -14.07
C PRO A 178 -4.23 -2.43 -14.01
N PHE A 179 -5.09 -1.45 -14.35
CA PHE A 179 -4.85 -0.04 -14.02
C PHE A 179 -4.85 0.18 -12.50
N HIS A 180 -4.47 1.37 -12.05
CA HIS A 180 -4.63 1.79 -10.67
C HIS A 180 -5.99 2.49 -10.49
N TYR A 181 -6.26 3.01 -9.29
CA TYR A 181 -7.56 3.63 -8.97
C TYR A 181 -7.83 4.89 -9.78
N LEU A 182 -9.12 5.22 -9.94
CA LEU A 182 -9.56 6.50 -10.49
C LEU A 182 -9.22 7.63 -9.53
N ALA A 183 -9.00 8.82 -10.09
CA ALA A 183 -8.74 10.02 -9.33
C ALA A 183 -9.97 10.41 -8.49
N LEU A 184 -9.82 10.54 -7.17
CA LEU A 184 -10.95 10.80 -6.25
C LEU A 184 -11.70 12.09 -6.58
N HIS A 185 -11.00 13.15 -6.98
CA HIS A 185 -11.61 14.43 -7.35
C HIS A 185 -12.45 14.38 -8.63
N LYS A 186 -12.39 13.27 -9.38
CA LYS A 186 -13.22 12.97 -10.55
C LYS A 186 -14.25 11.87 -10.30
N SER A 187 -14.32 11.35 -9.06
CA SER A 187 -15.31 10.33 -8.73
C SER A 187 -16.73 10.92 -8.73
N GLU A 188 -17.71 10.09 -9.05
CA GLU A 188 -19.12 10.47 -9.00
C GLU A 188 -19.52 11.01 -7.63
N TYR A 189 -19.03 10.39 -6.56
CA TYR A 189 -19.29 10.85 -5.20
C TYR A 189 -18.75 12.26 -4.96
N TYR A 190 -17.49 12.53 -5.32
CA TYR A 190 -16.91 13.86 -5.15
C TYR A 190 -17.68 14.90 -5.95
N LEU A 191 -17.96 14.61 -7.21
CA LEU A 191 -18.65 15.54 -8.11
C LEU A 191 -20.09 15.85 -7.68
N SER A 192 -20.74 14.94 -6.94
CA SER A 192 -22.10 15.15 -6.44
C SER A 192 -22.20 15.84 -5.09
N HIS A 193 -21.12 15.81 -4.27
CA HIS A 193 -21.14 16.34 -2.91
C HIS A 193 -20.30 17.61 -2.69
N PHE A 194 -19.40 17.92 -3.61
CA PHE A 194 -18.53 19.09 -3.50
C PHE A 194 -18.67 19.98 -4.74
N GLU A 195 -18.68 21.28 -4.54
CA GLU A 195 -18.74 22.27 -5.63
C GLU A 195 -17.39 22.53 -6.27
N GLU A 196 -16.32 22.37 -5.49
CA GLU A 196 -14.94 22.56 -5.93
C GLU A 196 -14.56 21.58 -7.06
N ARG A 197 -13.84 22.09 -8.04
CA ARG A 197 -13.33 21.30 -9.19
C ARG A 197 -11.82 21.52 -9.32
N PRO A 198 -11.02 20.92 -8.41
CA PRO A 198 -9.59 21.11 -8.43
C PRO A 198 -8.96 20.48 -9.68
N GLU A 199 -8.02 21.22 -10.29
CA GLU A 199 -7.16 20.66 -11.34
C GLU A 199 -5.95 20.00 -10.70
N LEU A 200 -5.83 18.68 -10.85
CA LEU A 200 -4.76 17.87 -10.29
C LEU A 200 -4.04 17.08 -11.40
N PRO A 201 -3.27 17.77 -12.28
CA PRO A 201 -2.74 17.17 -13.51
C PRO A 201 -1.82 15.97 -13.26
N ASN A 202 -1.04 15.97 -12.18
CA ASN A 202 -0.22 14.82 -11.82
C ASN A 202 -1.06 13.63 -11.39
N CYS A 203 -2.11 13.84 -10.59
CA CYS A 203 -3.03 12.79 -10.19
C CYS A 203 -3.73 12.18 -11.41
N ASP A 204 -4.23 13.02 -12.31
CA ASP A 204 -4.89 12.60 -13.54
C ASP A 204 -3.94 11.77 -14.43
N MET A 205 -2.72 12.24 -14.63
CA MET A 205 -1.72 11.56 -15.42
C MET A 205 -1.41 10.16 -14.84
N TYR A 206 -1.25 10.01 -13.53
CA TYR A 206 -1.03 8.70 -12.92
C TYR A 206 -2.28 7.80 -13.00
N ALA A 207 -3.48 8.34 -12.78
CA ALA A 207 -4.73 7.59 -12.90
C ALA A 207 -4.94 7.06 -14.32
N ASP A 208 -4.59 7.85 -15.34
CA ASP A 208 -4.78 7.51 -16.75
C ASP A 208 -3.68 6.57 -17.29
N CYS A 209 -2.44 6.67 -16.80
CA CYS A 209 -1.28 6.06 -17.46
C CYS A 209 -0.66 4.88 -16.71
N LEU A 210 -1.00 4.65 -15.43
CA LEU A 210 -0.35 3.63 -14.63
C LEU A 210 -0.94 2.23 -14.88
N VAL A 211 -0.04 1.24 -15.06
CA VAL A 211 -0.36 -0.20 -15.12
C VAL A 211 0.41 -0.91 -14.02
N ARG A 212 -0.28 -1.71 -13.21
CA ARG A 212 0.35 -2.56 -12.18
C ARG A 212 0.68 -3.92 -12.78
N MET A 213 1.87 -4.41 -12.47
CA MET A 213 2.29 -5.76 -12.85
C MET A 213 1.88 -6.79 -11.79
N PRO A 214 1.69 -8.07 -12.17
CA PRO A 214 1.48 -9.14 -11.20
C PRO A 214 2.58 -9.18 -10.15
N MET A 215 2.21 -9.21 -8.86
CA MET A 215 3.14 -9.24 -7.73
C MET A 215 2.52 -10.03 -6.56
N PHE A 216 2.80 -11.32 -6.48
CA PHE A 216 2.36 -12.22 -5.42
C PHE A 216 3.47 -13.21 -5.08
N TYR A 217 3.36 -13.88 -3.94
CA TYR A 217 4.45 -14.70 -3.40
C TYR A 217 4.81 -15.88 -4.29
N GLU A 218 3.82 -16.56 -4.87
CA GLU A 218 4.01 -17.75 -5.72
C GLU A 218 4.47 -17.44 -7.16
N LEU A 219 4.55 -16.13 -7.52
CA LEU A 219 5.05 -15.75 -8.83
C LEU A 219 6.53 -16.14 -8.98
N GLU A 220 6.88 -16.81 -10.08
CA GLU A 220 8.25 -17.21 -10.35
C GLU A 220 8.97 -16.21 -11.25
N LEU A 221 10.32 -16.18 -11.17
CA LEU A 221 11.14 -15.23 -11.93
C LEU A 221 10.99 -15.42 -13.46
N GLU A 222 10.84 -16.66 -13.92
CA GLU A 222 10.59 -17.01 -15.32
C GLU A 222 9.27 -16.43 -15.83
N GLN A 223 8.26 -16.35 -14.97
CA GLN A 223 6.99 -15.71 -15.32
C GLN A 223 7.15 -14.19 -15.42
N VAL A 224 7.98 -13.58 -14.57
CA VAL A 224 8.35 -12.17 -14.68
C VAL A 224 9.08 -11.91 -16.01
N ASP A 225 10.03 -12.77 -16.39
CA ASP A 225 10.74 -12.67 -17.67
C ASP A 225 9.80 -12.81 -18.88
N TYR A 226 8.83 -13.72 -18.80
CA TYR A 226 7.78 -13.85 -19.81
C TYR A 226 6.97 -12.55 -19.94
N ILE A 227 6.51 -11.98 -18.83
CA ILE A 227 5.75 -10.71 -18.83
C ILE A 227 6.60 -9.57 -19.42
N CYS A 228 7.86 -9.48 -19.03
CA CYS A 228 8.79 -8.51 -19.61
C CYS A 228 8.98 -8.71 -21.12
N GLY A 229 9.02 -9.96 -21.57
CA GLY A 229 9.06 -10.33 -23.00
C GLY A 229 7.85 -9.82 -23.77
N LEU A 230 6.66 -10.04 -23.25
CA LEU A 230 5.40 -9.54 -23.83
C LEU A 230 5.37 -8.01 -23.90
N ILE A 231 5.83 -7.32 -22.87
CA ILE A 231 5.90 -5.86 -22.88
C ILE A 231 6.88 -5.38 -24.00
N LYS A 232 8.02 -6.04 -24.13
CA LYS A 232 8.97 -5.75 -25.23
C LYS A 232 8.34 -5.96 -26.61
N GLU A 233 7.63 -7.06 -26.80
CA GLU A 233 6.90 -7.37 -28.04
C GLU A 233 5.87 -6.27 -28.33
N TYR A 234 5.03 -5.90 -27.39
CA TYR A 234 4.03 -4.84 -27.56
C TYR A 234 4.63 -3.52 -28.06
N TYR A 235 5.77 -3.12 -27.51
CA TYR A 235 6.41 -1.87 -27.92
C TYR A 235 7.21 -2.01 -29.24
N SER A 236 7.71 -3.19 -29.59
CA SER A 236 8.40 -3.42 -30.88
C SER A 236 7.46 -3.31 -32.06
N THR A 237 6.18 -3.62 -31.90
CA THR A 237 5.17 -3.49 -32.96
C THR A 237 4.66 -2.05 -33.15
N LYS A 238 5.07 -1.11 -32.30
CA LYS A 238 4.67 0.30 -32.35
C LYS A 238 5.79 1.28 -32.69
N SER A 239 6.96 0.73 -33.07
CA SER A 239 8.15 1.49 -33.47
C SER A 239 8.12 1.89 -34.92
#